data_04c1ec90e27b88acb0cb6d93db55d803
#
_entry.id   04c1ec90e27b88acb0cb6d93db55d803
#
_cell.length_a   1.000
_cell.length_b   1.000
_cell.length_c   1.000
_cell.angle_alpha   90.00
_cell.angle_beta   90.00
_cell.angle_gamma   90.00
#
_symmetry.space_group_name_H-M   'P 1'
#
loop_
_entity.id
_entity.type
_entity.pdbx_description
1 polymer ?
#
loop_
_entity_poly.entity_id
_entity_poly.type
_entity_poly.pdbx_seq_one_letter_code
_entity_poly.pdbx_strand_id
1 'polypeptide(L)'
;MEAKLKHLEFIQAVIARLAAASALVKAWCLTVATAALGYAWTKNADEVAWVAIFAVAMFALLDVHYLRAERKYRALYKEVRLGHVEPYDMDARPCGKRRNPRYNEECGWWPTVRSWSVWAFYGPIVILAVVVWTTNSAVTDDHSENSLRINSHASSFASSE
;
A
#
# COMPACT_ATOMS: atom_id res chain seq x y z
N MET A 1 -25.97 -23.99 -22.18
CA MET A 1 -25.35 -22.66 -22.53
C MET A 1 -25.65 -21.61 -21.46
N GLU A 2 -26.87 -21.57 -20.95
CA GLU A 2 -27.32 -20.61 -19.94
C GLU A 2 -26.56 -20.70 -18.60
N ALA A 3 -26.32 -21.90 -18.07
CA ALA A 3 -25.55 -22.10 -16.83
C ALA A 3 -24.13 -21.56 -16.92
N LYS A 4 -23.48 -21.67 -18.08
CA LYS A 4 -22.13 -21.12 -18.31
C LYS A 4 -22.15 -19.58 -18.30
N LEU A 5 -23.16 -18.96 -18.90
CA LEU A 5 -23.29 -17.50 -18.90
C LEU A 5 -23.49 -16.98 -17.48
N LYS A 6 -24.38 -17.58 -16.70
CA LYS A 6 -24.60 -17.23 -15.30
C LYS A 6 -23.33 -17.39 -14.44
N HIS A 7 -22.57 -18.46 -14.66
CA HIS A 7 -21.29 -18.66 -13.98
C HIS A 7 -20.30 -17.53 -14.29
N LEU A 8 -20.17 -17.13 -15.55
CA LEU A 8 -19.31 -16.01 -15.95
C LEU A 8 -19.75 -14.68 -15.35
N GLU A 9 -21.07 -14.44 -15.25
CA GLU A 9 -21.63 -13.25 -14.59
C GLU A 9 -21.27 -13.20 -13.09
N PHE A 10 -21.38 -14.34 -12.38
CA PHE A 10 -20.97 -14.40 -10.97
C PHE A 10 -19.49 -14.10 -10.77
N ILE A 11 -18.62 -14.66 -11.62
CA ILE A 11 -17.18 -14.37 -11.54
C ILE A 11 -16.91 -12.90 -11.81
N GLN A 12 -17.56 -12.28 -12.80
CA GLN A 12 -17.42 -10.85 -13.09
C GLN A 12 -17.89 -9.99 -11.92
N ALA A 13 -19.00 -10.35 -11.28
CA ALA A 13 -19.48 -9.63 -10.09
C ALA A 13 -18.46 -9.67 -8.93
N VAL A 14 -17.82 -10.83 -8.70
CA VAL A 14 -16.74 -10.96 -7.69
C VAL A 14 -15.55 -10.11 -8.07
N ILE A 15 -15.09 -10.12 -9.32
CA ILE A 15 -13.97 -9.30 -9.81
C ILE A 15 -14.28 -7.82 -9.60
N ALA A 16 -15.49 -7.37 -9.96
CA ALA A 16 -15.89 -5.98 -9.78
C ALA A 16 -15.89 -5.54 -8.30
N ARG A 17 -16.35 -6.42 -7.40
CA ARG A 17 -16.31 -6.16 -5.94
C ARG A 17 -14.89 -6.07 -5.41
N LEU A 18 -13.97 -6.95 -5.86
CA LEU A 18 -12.57 -6.92 -5.44
C LEU A 18 -11.85 -5.67 -5.96
N ALA A 19 -12.12 -5.27 -7.20
CA ALA A 19 -11.59 -4.02 -7.77
C ALA A 19 -12.10 -2.78 -7.02
N ALA A 20 -13.39 -2.75 -6.68
CA ALA A 20 -13.96 -1.66 -5.87
C ALA A 20 -13.35 -1.61 -4.46
N ALA A 21 -13.13 -2.77 -3.82
CA ALA A 21 -12.47 -2.85 -2.52
C ALA A 21 -11.02 -2.32 -2.58
N SER A 22 -10.24 -2.69 -3.60
CA SER A 22 -8.89 -2.14 -3.83
C SER A 22 -8.91 -0.61 -4.00
N ALA A 23 -9.86 -0.07 -4.78
CA ALA A 23 -10.01 1.38 -4.95
C ALA A 23 -10.36 2.09 -3.64
N LEU A 24 -11.23 1.49 -2.82
CA LEU A 24 -11.62 2.03 -1.52
C LEU A 24 -10.44 2.04 -0.54
N VAL A 25 -9.64 0.98 -0.49
CA VAL A 25 -8.41 0.90 0.32
C VAL A 25 -7.44 2.02 -0.05
N LYS A 26 -7.25 2.30 -1.35
CA LYS A 26 -6.42 3.42 -1.82
C LYS A 26 -6.96 4.77 -1.37
N ALA A 27 -8.28 4.98 -1.48
CA ALA A 27 -8.93 6.22 -1.03
C ALA A 27 -8.72 6.46 0.47
N TRP A 28 -8.93 5.45 1.31
CA TRP A 28 -8.68 5.53 2.75
C TRP A 28 -7.21 5.75 3.08
N CYS A 29 -6.29 5.05 2.39
CA CYS A 29 -4.87 5.24 2.56
C CYS A 29 -4.47 6.70 2.29
N LEU A 30 -4.95 7.29 1.19
CA LEU A 30 -4.65 8.68 0.85
C LEU A 30 -5.17 9.65 1.91
N THR A 31 -6.40 9.45 2.40
CA THR A 31 -6.99 10.30 3.45
C THR A 31 -6.18 10.23 4.75
N VAL A 32 -5.85 9.03 5.21
CA VAL A 32 -5.07 8.84 6.45
C VAL A 32 -3.65 9.39 6.29
N ALA A 33 -2.99 9.09 5.16
CA ALA A 33 -1.64 9.55 4.90
C ALA A 33 -1.55 11.08 4.83
N THR A 34 -2.46 11.75 4.11
CA THR A 34 -2.46 13.22 4.02
C THR A 34 -2.74 13.89 5.36
N ALA A 35 -3.66 13.36 6.16
CA ALA A 35 -3.94 13.89 7.49
C ALA A 35 -2.74 13.72 8.43
N ALA A 36 -2.12 12.54 8.47
CA ALA A 36 -0.98 12.26 9.34
C ALA A 36 0.27 13.04 8.93
N LEU A 37 0.59 13.11 7.63
CA LEU A 37 1.74 13.85 7.14
C LEU A 37 1.56 15.37 7.28
N GLY A 38 0.34 15.89 7.07
CA GLY A 38 0.02 17.30 7.31
C GLY A 38 0.17 17.67 8.79
N TYR A 39 -0.24 16.80 9.70
CA TYR A 39 -0.02 17.00 11.13
C TYR A 39 1.48 16.95 11.51
N ALA A 40 2.21 15.94 11.01
CA ALA A 40 3.65 15.79 11.25
C ALA A 40 4.43 17.02 10.78
N TRP A 41 4.08 17.57 9.62
CA TRP A 41 4.69 18.78 9.08
C TRP A 41 4.44 20.01 9.96
N THR A 42 3.21 20.23 10.42
CA THR A 42 2.84 21.43 11.18
C THR A 42 3.35 21.43 12.61
N LYS A 43 3.58 20.24 13.20
CA LYS A 43 3.99 20.08 14.61
C LYS A 43 5.43 19.61 14.78
N ASN A 44 6.19 19.42 13.68
CA ASN A 44 7.52 18.81 13.71
C ASN A 44 7.54 17.50 14.51
N ALA A 45 6.49 16.68 14.34
CA ALA A 45 6.27 15.44 15.10
C ALA A 45 6.78 14.24 14.31
N ASP A 46 8.07 13.91 14.45
CA ASP A 46 8.72 12.80 13.74
C ASP A 46 8.07 11.44 14.03
N GLU A 47 7.58 11.25 15.26
CA GLU A 47 6.88 10.02 15.66
C GLU A 47 5.63 9.77 14.80
N VAL A 48 4.89 10.83 14.46
CA VAL A 48 3.68 10.74 13.64
C VAL A 48 4.03 10.38 12.20
N ALA A 49 5.17 10.86 11.68
CA ALA A 49 5.64 10.48 10.34
C ALA A 49 5.93 8.98 10.25
N TRP A 50 6.52 8.37 11.28
CA TRP A 50 6.72 6.92 11.34
C TRP A 50 5.41 6.13 11.38
N VAL A 51 4.44 6.59 12.16
CA VAL A 51 3.10 5.99 12.20
C VAL A 51 2.42 6.06 10.83
N ALA A 52 2.57 7.18 10.12
CA ALA A 52 2.04 7.34 8.76
C ALA A 52 2.69 6.35 7.77
N ILE A 53 4.02 6.17 7.82
CA ILE A 53 4.74 5.20 6.97
C ILE A 53 4.23 3.78 7.24
N PHE A 54 4.09 3.41 8.52
CA PHE A 54 3.57 2.09 8.91
C PHE A 54 2.13 1.88 8.40
N ALA A 55 1.26 2.86 8.57
CA ALA A 55 -0.12 2.81 8.08
C ALA A 55 -0.16 2.62 6.55
N VAL A 56 0.63 3.39 5.79
CA VAL A 56 0.74 3.26 4.33
C VAL A 56 1.21 1.86 3.94
N ALA A 57 2.19 1.28 4.64
CA ALA A 57 2.66 -0.08 4.39
C ALA A 57 1.56 -1.12 4.63
N MET A 58 0.76 -0.98 5.69
CA MET A 58 -0.38 -1.87 5.97
C MET A 58 -1.46 -1.77 4.90
N PHE A 59 -1.80 -0.56 4.44
CA PHE A 59 -2.74 -0.38 3.33
C PHE A 59 -2.21 -0.97 2.02
N ALA A 60 -0.91 -0.83 1.73
CA ALA A 60 -0.29 -1.43 0.57
C ALA A 60 -0.36 -2.96 0.58
N LEU A 61 -0.12 -3.60 1.74
CA LEU A 61 -0.26 -5.05 1.91
C LEU A 61 -1.70 -5.50 1.66
N LEU A 62 -2.67 -4.76 2.18
CA LEU A 62 -4.10 -5.06 1.99
C LEU A 62 -4.50 -4.92 0.51
N ASP A 63 -4.06 -3.87 -0.17
CA ASP A 63 -4.29 -3.66 -1.60
C ASP A 63 -3.68 -4.79 -2.45
N VAL A 64 -2.44 -5.19 -2.17
CA VAL A 64 -1.79 -6.33 -2.82
C VAL A 64 -2.60 -7.62 -2.62
N HIS A 65 -3.19 -7.82 -1.45
CA HIS A 65 -4.05 -8.97 -1.18
C HIS A 65 -5.30 -8.97 -2.08
N TYR A 66 -5.99 -7.83 -2.20
CA TYR A 66 -7.15 -7.68 -3.09
C TYR A 66 -6.78 -7.85 -4.57
N LEU A 67 -5.70 -7.24 -5.02
CA LEU A 67 -5.20 -7.39 -6.39
C LEU A 67 -4.85 -8.85 -6.73
N ARG A 68 -4.25 -9.57 -5.78
CA ARG A 68 -3.94 -10.98 -5.94
C ARG A 68 -5.21 -11.83 -6.05
N ALA A 69 -6.20 -11.56 -5.20
CA ALA A 69 -7.51 -12.23 -5.28
C ALA A 69 -8.18 -11.97 -6.64
N GLU A 70 -8.20 -10.72 -7.09
CA GLU A 70 -8.74 -10.34 -8.39
C GLU A 70 -8.08 -11.09 -9.55
N ARG A 71 -6.74 -11.19 -9.57
CA ARG A 71 -6.00 -11.94 -10.59
C ARG A 71 -6.39 -13.42 -10.63
N LYS A 72 -6.60 -14.04 -9.46
CA LYS A 72 -7.06 -15.43 -9.37
C LYS A 72 -8.44 -15.62 -10.00
N TYR A 73 -9.39 -14.73 -9.72
CA TYR A 73 -10.73 -14.79 -10.31
C TYR A 73 -10.71 -14.47 -11.80
N ARG A 74 -9.85 -13.59 -12.28
CA ARG A 74 -9.63 -13.35 -13.72
C ARG A 74 -9.07 -14.59 -14.43
N ALA A 75 -8.19 -15.35 -13.77
CA ALA A 75 -7.69 -16.61 -14.31
C ALA A 75 -8.79 -17.68 -14.35
N LEU A 76 -9.60 -17.80 -13.29
CA LEU A 76 -10.76 -18.68 -13.27
C LEU A 76 -11.74 -18.34 -14.40
N TYR A 77 -12.03 -17.07 -14.62
CA TYR A 77 -12.89 -16.63 -15.72
C TYR A 77 -12.41 -17.14 -17.09
N LYS A 78 -11.09 -17.09 -17.36
CA LYS A 78 -10.50 -17.61 -18.60
C LYS A 78 -10.71 -19.12 -18.73
N GLU A 79 -10.53 -19.90 -17.67
CA GLU A 79 -10.71 -21.35 -17.67
C GLU A 79 -12.18 -21.76 -17.87
N VAL A 80 -13.12 -21.07 -17.22
CA VAL A 80 -14.57 -21.28 -17.43
C VAL A 80 -14.97 -20.95 -18.86
N ARG A 81 -14.41 -19.88 -19.44
CA ARG A 81 -14.65 -19.52 -20.84
C ARG A 81 -14.18 -20.60 -21.80
N LEU A 82 -13.04 -21.26 -21.51
CA LEU A 82 -12.51 -22.36 -22.31
C LEU A 82 -13.27 -23.68 -22.09
N GLY A 83 -14.13 -23.76 -21.08
CA GLY A 83 -14.91 -24.98 -20.79
C GLY A 83 -14.15 -26.03 -20.00
N HIS A 84 -13.05 -25.64 -19.32
CA HIS A 84 -12.21 -26.56 -18.56
C HIS A 84 -12.68 -26.75 -17.11
N VAL A 85 -13.69 -26.00 -16.67
CA VAL A 85 -14.22 -25.98 -15.30
C VAL A 85 -15.71 -26.27 -15.34
N GLU A 86 -16.18 -27.04 -14.36
CA GLU A 86 -17.60 -27.35 -14.23
C GLU A 86 -18.45 -26.11 -13.91
N PRO A 87 -19.72 -26.07 -14.34
CA PRO A 87 -20.61 -24.97 -14.01
C PRO A 87 -20.74 -24.79 -12.48
N TYR A 88 -20.65 -23.52 -12.04
CA TYR A 88 -20.75 -23.12 -10.64
C TYR A 88 -19.57 -23.51 -9.73
N ASP A 89 -18.48 -24.05 -10.24
CA ASP A 89 -17.24 -24.19 -9.48
C ASP A 89 -16.55 -22.83 -9.34
N MET A 90 -16.62 -22.26 -8.14
CA MET A 90 -16.02 -20.97 -7.76
C MET A 90 -14.66 -21.10 -7.10
N ASP A 91 -14.05 -22.30 -7.15
CA ASP A 91 -12.74 -22.51 -6.56
C ASP A 91 -11.63 -21.83 -7.37
N ALA A 92 -11.22 -20.65 -6.92
CA ALA A 92 -10.12 -19.88 -7.49
C ALA A 92 -8.70 -20.39 -7.09
N ARG A 93 -8.62 -21.52 -6.31
CA ARG A 93 -7.35 -22.17 -5.93
C ARG A 93 -6.60 -22.87 -7.07
N PRO A 94 -7.20 -23.26 -8.21
CA PRO A 94 -6.49 -23.85 -9.33
C PRO A 94 -5.37 -23.00 -9.95
N CYS A 95 -5.30 -21.72 -9.61
CA CYS A 95 -4.16 -20.86 -10.00
C CYS A 95 -2.79 -21.39 -9.51
N GLY A 96 -2.78 -22.41 -8.66
CA GLY A 96 -1.55 -22.89 -8.02
C GLY A 96 -1.16 -24.34 -8.25
N LYS A 97 -2.04 -25.22 -8.72
CA LYS A 97 -1.73 -26.66 -8.61
C LYS A 97 -1.99 -27.56 -9.81
N ARG A 98 -2.71 -27.19 -10.84
CA ARG A 98 -3.16 -28.24 -11.75
C ARG A 98 -2.86 -28.16 -13.23
N ARG A 99 -2.64 -27.02 -13.88
CA ARG A 99 -2.60 -27.10 -15.35
C ARG A 99 -1.66 -26.20 -16.13
N ASN A 100 -1.16 -25.06 -15.57
CA ASN A 100 -0.26 -24.23 -16.37
C ASN A 100 0.74 -23.47 -15.49
N PRO A 101 2.07 -23.73 -15.61
CA PRO A 101 3.10 -23.03 -14.81
C PRO A 101 3.06 -21.50 -14.98
N ARG A 102 2.63 -20.99 -16.14
CA ARG A 102 2.49 -19.55 -16.40
C ARG A 102 1.46 -18.86 -15.51
N TYR A 103 0.39 -19.57 -15.10
CA TYR A 103 -0.60 -18.99 -14.18
C TYR A 103 -0.07 -18.82 -12.75
N ASN A 104 0.86 -19.68 -12.33
CA ASN A 104 1.53 -19.54 -11.04
C ASN A 104 2.39 -18.29 -10.94
N GLU A 105 3.05 -17.91 -12.04
CA GLU A 105 3.86 -16.70 -12.09
C GLU A 105 3.02 -15.42 -12.03
N GLU A 106 1.87 -15.39 -12.72
CA GLU A 106 0.98 -14.20 -12.73
C GLU A 106 0.23 -13.98 -11.40
N CYS A 107 -0.11 -15.05 -10.66
CA CYS A 107 -0.83 -15.00 -9.39
C CYS A 107 0.11 -14.97 -8.17
N GLY A 108 1.41 -14.96 -8.37
CA GLY A 108 2.44 -14.93 -7.34
C GLY A 108 2.41 -13.62 -6.52
N TRP A 109 2.98 -13.68 -5.31
CA TRP A 109 3.12 -12.51 -4.45
C TRP A 109 4.05 -11.45 -5.08
N TRP A 110 5.24 -11.87 -5.55
CA TRP A 110 6.24 -10.99 -6.14
C TRP A 110 5.76 -10.20 -7.37
N PRO A 111 5.15 -10.83 -8.40
CA PRO A 111 4.66 -10.09 -9.55
C PRO A 111 3.49 -9.16 -9.21
N THR A 112 2.76 -9.42 -8.11
CA THR A 112 1.70 -8.51 -7.66
C THR A 112 2.27 -7.29 -6.95
N VAL A 113 3.25 -7.46 -6.07
CA VAL A 113 3.97 -6.37 -5.40
C VAL A 113 4.71 -5.48 -6.42
N ARG A 114 5.31 -6.07 -7.46
CA ARG A 114 5.98 -5.32 -8.56
C ARG A 114 5.01 -4.69 -9.57
N SER A 115 3.71 -4.81 -9.36
CA SER A 115 2.72 -4.21 -10.25
C SER A 115 2.90 -2.69 -10.30
N TRP A 116 2.90 -2.13 -11.51
CA TRP A 116 2.93 -0.69 -11.74
C TRP A 116 1.89 0.07 -10.90
N SER A 117 0.69 -0.49 -10.75
CA SER A 117 -0.40 0.11 -9.98
C SER A 117 -0.05 0.35 -8.50
N VAL A 118 0.70 -0.57 -7.88
CA VAL A 118 1.14 -0.45 -6.49
C VAL A 118 2.21 0.64 -6.37
N TRP A 119 3.25 0.58 -7.21
CA TRP A 119 4.36 1.55 -7.16
C TRP A 119 3.95 2.95 -7.55
N ALA A 120 3.09 3.11 -8.56
CA ALA A 120 2.61 4.42 -9.00
C ALA A 120 1.75 5.13 -7.94
N PHE A 121 1.06 4.37 -7.08
CA PHE A 121 0.22 4.93 -6.03
C PHE A 121 0.97 5.12 -4.71
N TYR A 122 1.63 4.08 -4.21
CA TYR A 122 2.27 4.11 -2.89
C TYR A 122 3.65 4.76 -2.92
N GLY A 123 4.37 4.70 -4.04
CA GLY A 123 5.70 5.31 -4.20
C GLY A 123 5.73 6.80 -3.87
N PRO A 124 4.90 7.64 -4.50
CA PRO A 124 4.84 9.07 -4.20
C PRO A 124 4.51 9.39 -2.73
N ILE A 125 3.62 8.61 -2.11
CA ILE A 125 3.24 8.79 -0.71
C ILE A 125 4.44 8.50 0.20
N VAL A 126 5.18 7.43 -0.05
CA VAL A 126 6.39 7.08 0.72
C VAL A 126 7.48 8.14 0.53
N ILE A 127 7.70 8.60 -0.70
CA ILE A 127 8.67 9.70 -0.97
C ILE A 127 8.28 10.95 -0.18
N LEU A 128 7.01 11.34 -0.20
CA LEU A 128 6.53 12.49 0.57
C LEU A 128 6.74 12.30 2.06
N ALA A 129 6.46 11.12 2.59
CA ALA A 129 6.67 10.80 4.01
C ALA A 129 8.15 10.89 4.41
N VAL A 130 9.06 10.40 3.56
CA VAL A 130 10.50 10.50 3.79
C VAL A 130 10.96 11.96 3.74
N VAL A 131 10.46 12.75 2.80
CA VAL A 131 10.77 14.20 2.72
C VAL A 131 10.31 14.92 3.99
N VAL A 132 9.08 14.67 4.46
CA VAL A 132 8.58 15.26 5.71
C VAL A 132 9.46 14.88 6.90
N TRP A 133 9.82 13.61 6.99
CA TRP A 133 10.67 13.13 8.07
C TRP A 133 12.06 13.79 8.05
N THR A 134 12.73 13.83 6.90
CA THR A 134 14.08 14.44 6.80
C THR A 134 14.09 15.92 7.07
N THR A 135 13.06 16.65 6.65
CA THR A 135 12.97 18.10 6.92
C THR A 135 12.71 18.39 8.40
N ASN A 136 11.86 17.61 9.06
CA ASN A 136 11.61 17.76 10.48
C ASN A 136 12.85 17.45 11.32
N SER A 137 13.55 16.34 11.02
CA SER A 137 14.77 15.95 11.73
C SER A 137 15.86 17.02 11.61
N ALA A 138 16.03 17.64 10.45
CA ALA A 138 17.00 18.72 10.25
C ALA A 138 16.69 19.97 11.11
N VAL A 139 15.41 20.32 11.26
CA VAL A 139 14.98 21.45 12.10
C VAL A 139 15.24 21.18 13.58
N THR A 140 15.05 19.95 14.03
CA THR A 140 15.26 19.56 15.43
C THR A 140 16.75 19.63 15.80
N ASP A 141 17.65 19.22 14.92
CA ASP A 141 19.09 19.28 15.13
C ASP A 141 19.60 20.71 15.21
N ASP A 142 19.14 21.63 14.36
CA ASP A 142 19.52 23.04 14.37
C ASP A 142 19.10 23.74 15.68
N HIS A 143 17.90 23.45 16.18
CA HIS A 143 17.45 23.97 17.47
C HIS A 143 18.28 23.46 18.67
N SER A 144 18.69 22.19 18.63
CA SER A 144 19.53 21.62 19.69
C SER A 144 20.93 22.24 19.72
N GLU A 145 21.57 22.44 18.56
CA GLU A 145 22.87 23.04 18.44
C GLU A 145 22.84 24.53 18.86
N ASN A 146 21.80 25.25 18.48
CA ASN A 146 21.67 26.67 18.85
C ASN A 146 21.42 26.84 20.35
N SER A 147 20.66 25.97 20.99
CA SER A 147 20.46 25.96 22.45
C SER A 147 21.74 25.65 23.22
N LEU A 148 22.59 24.75 22.75
CA LEU A 148 23.89 24.44 23.33
C LEU A 148 24.87 25.63 23.23
N ARG A 149 24.87 26.32 22.08
CA ARG A 149 25.67 27.52 21.87
C ARG A 149 25.28 28.66 22.83
N ILE A 150 23.99 28.91 22.99
CA ILE A 150 23.46 29.93 23.90
C ILE A 150 23.87 29.61 25.35
N ASN A 151 23.74 28.36 25.79
CA ASN A 151 24.13 27.94 27.13
C ASN A 151 25.64 28.02 27.36
N SER A 152 26.46 27.69 26.36
CA SER A 152 27.92 27.81 26.46
C SER A 152 28.38 29.28 26.60
N HIS A 153 27.75 30.19 25.88
CA HIS A 153 28.01 31.62 26.02
C HIS A 153 27.57 32.15 27.38
N ALA A 154 26.39 31.76 27.87
CA ALA A 154 25.89 32.17 29.18
C ALA A 154 26.82 31.69 30.33
N SER A 155 27.32 30.47 30.27
CA SER A 155 28.26 29.93 31.27
C SER A 155 29.62 30.62 31.24
N SER A 156 30.09 31.03 30.06
CA SER A 156 31.34 31.79 29.90
C SER A 156 31.25 33.20 30.54
N PHE A 157 30.12 33.87 30.43
CA PHE A 157 29.89 35.16 31.08
C PHE A 157 29.79 35.05 32.61
N ALA A 158 29.17 33.99 33.14
CA ALA A 158 29.02 33.76 34.58
C ALA A 158 30.32 33.37 35.28
N SER A 159 31.35 32.92 34.56
CA SER A 159 32.65 32.55 35.12
C SER A 159 33.68 33.69 35.08
N SER A 160 33.33 34.85 34.53
CA SER A 160 34.21 36.02 34.42
C SER A 160 33.96 37.14 35.48
N GLU A 161 32.98 36.91 36.37
CA GLU A 161 32.74 37.71 37.58
C GLU A 161 33.31 37.01 38.82
#